data_895d2441a8bb2f2b2813bb52fe40e1a7
#
_entry.id   895d2441a8bb2f2b2813bb52fe40e1a7
#
_cell.length_a   1.000
_cell.length_b   1.000
_cell.length_c   1.000
_cell.angle_alpha   90.00
_cell.angle_beta   90.00
_cell.angle_gamma   90.00
#
_symmetry.space_group_name_H-M   'P 1'
#
loop_
_entity.id
_entity.type
_entity.pdbx_description
1 polymer ?
#
loop_
_entity_poly.entity_id
_entity_poly.type
_entity_poly.pdbx_seq_one_letter_code
_entity_poly.pdbx_strand_id
1 'polypeptide(L)'
;MINKKLLTVVLFLIVGTISAQEISKNALGLRVGDNDGFGGEISYQRYLTDNNRLEFDLGFRNSNNLDAFKLVGLYQWVNPLGDNFNWFVGAGAGVGSYSSPGNDGSFFLAAADLGIEYNFDIPLIMSLDVRPELGFNDSYSDDLDFDIALGIRYQF
;
A
#
# COMPACT_ATOMS: atom_id res chain seq x y z
N MET A 1 7.21 -3.77 -25.57
CA MET A 1 8.53 -4.38 -25.24
C MET A 1 9.27 -3.45 -24.30
N ILE A 2 9.46 -3.84 -23.06
CA ILE A 2 10.24 -3.08 -22.08
C ILE A 2 11.69 -3.11 -22.54
N ASN A 3 12.27 -1.95 -22.73
CA ASN A 3 13.65 -1.82 -23.17
C ASN A 3 14.59 -2.38 -22.11
N LYS A 4 15.36 -3.43 -22.45
CA LYS A 4 16.28 -4.11 -21.50
C LYS A 4 17.24 -3.13 -20.83
N LYS A 5 17.61 -2.04 -21.51
CA LYS A 5 18.43 -0.96 -20.95
C LYS A 5 17.71 -0.17 -19.85
N LEU A 6 16.39 0.03 -19.98
CA LEU A 6 15.58 0.70 -18.96
C LEU A 6 15.44 -0.18 -17.70
N LEU A 7 15.24 -1.48 -17.88
CA LEU A 7 15.18 -2.44 -16.78
C LEU A 7 16.52 -2.50 -16.01
N THR A 8 17.66 -2.44 -16.73
CA THR A 8 18.99 -2.43 -16.12
C THR A 8 19.25 -1.13 -15.34
N VAL A 9 18.80 0.01 -15.84
CA VAL A 9 18.93 1.31 -15.15
C VAL A 9 18.08 1.34 -13.90
N VAL A 10 16.86 0.83 -13.95
CA VAL A 10 15.97 0.71 -12.78
C VAL A 10 16.57 -0.24 -11.73
N LEU A 11 17.15 -1.36 -12.17
CA LEU A 11 17.83 -2.30 -11.27
C LEU A 11 19.09 -1.68 -10.64
N PHE A 12 19.85 -0.87 -11.37
CA PHE A 12 21.04 -0.18 -10.86
C PHE A 12 20.70 0.95 -9.87
N LEU A 13 19.56 1.63 -10.04
CA LEU A 13 19.09 2.65 -9.10
C LEU A 13 18.64 2.04 -7.75
N ILE A 14 18.24 0.78 -7.74
CA ILE A 14 17.86 0.05 -6.51
C ILE A 14 19.10 -0.41 -5.71
N VAL A 15 20.23 -0.65 -6.36
CA VAL A 15 21.47 -1.15 -5.72
C VAL A 15 22.33 -0.03 -5.11
N GLY A 16 22.06 1.23 -5.46
CA GLY A 16 22.91 2.39 -5.14
C GLY A 16 22.82 2.96 -3.72
N THR A 17 21.98 2.44 -2.82
CA THR A 17 21.76 3.01 -1.48
C THR A 17 21.97 2.02 -0.35
N ILE A 18 23.09 1.29 -0.36
CA ILE A 18 23.55 0.58 0.84
C ILE A 18 24.35 1.58 1.66
N SER A 19 23.69 2.40 2.44
CA SER A 19 24.31 3.21 3.49
C SER A 19 23.95 2.63 4.84
N ALA A 20 24.98 2.36 5.62
CA ALA A 20 24.95 1.68 6.90
C ALA A 20 24.11 2.42 7.96
N GLN A 21 23.29 1.68 8.69
CA GLN A 21 22.86 1.91 10.08
C GLN A 21 22.14 3.23 10.42
N GLU A 22 21.28 3.73 9.56
CA GLU A 22 20.12 4.51 10.01
C GLU A 22 18.90 3.60 9.97
N ILE A 23 18.02 3.70 10.97
CA ILE A 23 16.69 3.07 10.93
C ILE A 23 16.07 3.45 9.61
N SER A 24 15.84 2.48 8.76
CA SER A 24 15.32 2.73 7.40
C SER A 24 13.99 3.47 7.50
N LYS A 25 13.97 4.71 7.03
CA LYS A 25 12.77 5.56 7.12
C LYS A 25 11.74 5.24 6.04
N ASN A 26 12.17 4.55 5.00
CA ASN A 26 11.33 4.26 3.84
C ASN A 26 11.22 2.76 3.61
N ALA A 27 10.07 2.32 3.13
CA ALA A 27 9.88 0.97 2.64
C ALA A 27 8.99 1.00 1.39
N LEU A 28 9.35 0.22 0.41
CA LEU A 28 8.62 0.10 -0.86
C LEU A 28 8.41 -1.37 -1.20
N GLY A 29 7.22 -1.71 -1.64
CA GLY A 29 6.92 -3.08 -2.01
C GLY A 29 5.52 -3.27 -2.55
N LEU A 30 4.96 -4.42 -2.26
CA LEU A 30 3.63 -4.82 -2.72
C LEU A 30 2.76 -5.18 -1.53
N ARG A 31 1.48 -4.86 -1.67
CA ARG A 31 0.40 -5.31 -0.80
C ARG A 31 -0.58 -6.10 -1.65
N VAL A 32 -0.88 -7.34 -1.28
CA VAL A 32 -1.73 -8.24 -2.03
C VAL A 32 -2.89 -8.67 -1.14
N GLY A 33 -4.08 -8.34 -1.56
CA GLY A 33 -5.31 -8.59 -0.82
C GLY A 33 -6.47 -8.94 -1.73
N ASP A 34 -7.64 -8.99 -1.15
CA ASP A 34 -8.91 -9.24 -1.84
C ASP A 34 -9.81 -8.02 -1.69
N ASN A 35 -9.52 -6.98 -2.45
CA ASN A 35 -10.28 -5.73 -2.43
C ASN A 35 -10.88 -5.45 -3.80
N ASP A 36 -12.16 -5.82 -4.00
CA ASP A 36 -12.99 -5.47 -5.16
C ASP A 36 -12.29 -5.53 -6.54
N GLY A 37 -11.35 -6.48 -6.68
CA GLY A 37 -10.56 -6.67 -7.89
C GLY A 37 -9.30 -5.80 -7.99
N PHE A 38 -8.94 -5.02 -6.98
CA PHE A 38 -7.64 -4.38 -6.83
C PHE A 38 -6.62 -5.30 -6.13
N GLY A 39 -6.60 -6.57 -6.45
CA GLY A 39 -5.88 -7.62 -5.73
C GLY A 39 -4.39 -7.37 -5.46
N GLY A 40 -3.76 -6.40 -6.14
CA GLY A 40 -2.37 -5.99 -5.92
C GLY A 40 -2.22 -4.48 -5.89
N GLU A 41 -1.46 -3.98 -4.93
CA GLU A 41 -1.15 -2.56 -4.75
C GLU A 41 0.36 -2.38 -4.63
N ILE A 42 0.88 -1.28 -5.19
CA ILE A 42 2.22 -0.80 -4.88
C ILE A 42 2.11 -0.03 -3.57
N SER A 43 2.89 -0.43 -2.59
CA SER A 43 2.83 0.10 -1.23
C SER A 43 4.12 0.79 -0.84
N TYR A 44 4.02 2.04 -0.42
CA TYR A 44 5.14 2.83 0.06
C TYR A 44 4.87 3.31 1.49
N GLN A 45 5.85 3.13 2.36
CA GLN A 45 5.82 3.60 3.74
C GLN A 45 6.95 4.57 4.02
N ARG A 46 6.66 5.60 4.83
CA ARG A 46 7.65 6.55 5.32
C ARG A 46 7.44 6.83 6.80
N TYR A 47 8.43 6.50 7.63
CA TYR A 47 8.44 6.88 9.03
C TYR A 47 8.66 8.38 9.18
N LEU A 48 7.79 9.02 9.96
CA LEU A 48 7.88 10.42 10.35
C LEU A 48 8.57 10.57 11.70
N THR A 49 8.30 9.62 12.60
CA THR A 49 8.91 9.46 13.93
C THR A 49 9.17 7.98 14.17
N ASP A 50 9.70 7.62 15.32
CA ASP A 50 9.96 6.21 15.68
C ASP A 50 8.70 5.35 15.73
N ASN A 51 7.53 5.97 15.98
CA ASN A 51 6.26 5.27 16.16
C ASN A 51 5.17 5.64 15.15
N ASN A 52 5.42 6.62 14.28
CA ASN A 52 4.40 7.09 13.35
C ASN A 52 4.93 7.06 11.93
N ARG A 53 4.10 6.59 10.99
CA ARG A 53 4.44 6.58 9.58
C ARG A 53 3.25 6.94 8.69
N LEU A 54 3.56 7.34 7.49
CA LEU A 54 2.63 7.41 6.37
C LEU A 54 2.74 6.13 5.53
N GLU A 55 1.62 5.65 5.04
CA GLU A 55 1.55 4.60 4.04
C GLU A 55 0.72 5.11 2.85
N PHE A 56 1.19 4.80 1.64
CA PHE A 56 0.49 5.09 0.40
C PHE A 56 0.41 3.81 -0.42
N ASP A 57 -0.80 3.43 -0.76
CA ASP A 57 -1.09 2.23 -1.54
C ASP A 57 -1.77 2.61 -2.84
N LEU A 58 -1.15 2.22 -3.95
CA LEU A 58 -1.63 2.48 -5.30
C LEU A 58 -2.04 1.18 -5.98
N GLY A 59 -3.33 1.00 -6.16
CA GLY A 59 -3.92 -0.13 -6.84
C GLY A 59 -4.40 0.18 -8.24
N PHE A 60 -4.29 -0.81 -9.12
CA PHE A 60 -4.82 -0.77 -10.48
C PHE A 60 -5.70 -1.97 -10.73
N ARG A 61 -6.83 -1.73 -11.37
CA ARG A 61 -7.73 -2.76 -11.87
C ARG A 61 -7.91 -2.60 -13.35
N ASN A 62 -7.68 -3.67 -14.10
CA ASN A 62 -7.95 -3.73 -15.52
C ASN A 62 -8.73 -5.01 -15.80
N SER A 63 -9.95 -4.86 -16.26
CA SER A 63 -10.80 -5.96 -16.71
C SER A 63 -11.48 -5.58 -18.02
N ASN A 64 -12.05 -6.55 -18.73
CA ASN A 64 -12.57 -6.38 -20.08
C ASN A 64 -13.54 -5.18 -20.26
N ASN A 65 -14.17 -4.71 -19.18
CA ASN A 65 -15.15 -3.63 -19.22
C ASN A 65 -14.93 -2.56 -18.11
N LEU A 66 -13.83 -2.61 -17.37
CA LEU A 66 -13.59 -1.68 -16.28
C LEU A 66 -12.12 -1.46 -16.08
N ASP A 67 -11.67 -0.24 -16.26
CA ASP A 67 -10.36 0.25 -15.85
C ASP A 67 -10.53 1.15 -14.64
N ALA A 68 -9.77 0.92 -13.60
CA ALA A 68 -9.80 1.74 -12.41
C ALA A 68 -8.42 1.86 -11.76
N PHE A 69 -8.20 2.97 -11.07
CA PHE A 69 -7.10 3.09 -10.13
C PHE A 69 -7.61 3.61 -8.78
N LYS A 70 -6.88 3.27 -7.74
CA LYS A 70 -7.17 3.71 -6.37
C LYS A 70 -5.87 4.07 -5.68
N LEU A 71 -5.82 5.23 -5.04
CA LEU A 71 -4.74 5.67 -4.17
C LEU A 71 -5.29 5.85 -2.76
N VAL A 72 -4.73 5.15 -1.79
CA VAL A 72 -5.07 5.28 -0.37
C VAL A 72 -3.86 5.83 0.37
N GLY A 73 -4.08 6.83 1.20
CA GLY A 73 -3.09 7.39 2.12
C GLY A 73 -3.53 7.16 3.55
N LEU A 74 -2.64 6.61 4.37
CA LEU A 74 -2.88 6.25 5.77
C LEU A 74 -1.83 6.89 6.67
N TYR A 75 -2.26 7.39 7.80
CA TYR A 75 -1.41 7.72 8.93
C TYR A 75 -1.49 6.56 9.93
N GLN A 76 -0.36 5.95 10.23
CA GLN A 76 -0.29 4.76 11.07
C GLN A 76 0.52 5.03 12.34
N TRP A 77 0.02 4.49 13.47
CA TRP A 77 0.73 4.37 14.74
C TRP A 77 1.25 2.95 14.86
N VAL A 78 2.56 2.81 14.98
CA VAL A 78 3.27 1.54 15.03
C VAL A 78 3.81 1.33 16.44
N ASN A 79 3.52 0.18 17.02
CA ASN A 79 3.90 -0.14 18.38
C ASN A 79 4.60 -1.51 18.44
N PRO A 80 5.66 -1.65 19.21
CA PRO A 80 6.34 -2.94 19.35
C PRO A 80 5.43 -3.95 20.07
N LEU A 81 5.42 -5.18 19.55
CA LEU A 81 4.72 -6.31 20.16
C LEU A 81 5.71 -7.29 20.83
N GLY A 82 6.97 -7.22 20.46
CA GLY A 82 8.09 -8.01 20.97
C GLY A 82 9.08 -8.33 19.86
N ASP A 83 10.34 -8.49 20.22
CA ASP A 83 11.47 -8.74 19.33
C ASP A 83 11.32 -8.03 17.96
N ASN A 84 11.06 -8.77 16.90
CA ASN A 84 10.93 -8.22 15.54
C ASN A 84 9.48 -7.97 15.11
N PHE A 85 8.50 -8.17 16.01
CA PHE A 85 7.09 -7.94 15.73
C PHE A 85 6.61 -6.57 16.17
N ASN A 86 5.83 -5.93 15.30
CA ASN A 86 5.04 -4.74 15.63
C ASN A 86 3.57 -4.97 15.29
N TRP A 87 2.71 -4.24 15.96
CA TRP A 87 1.34 -4.04 15.53
C TRP A 87 1.15 -2.58 15.14
N PHE A 88 0.21 -2.31 14.27
CA PHE A 88 -0.09 -0.94 13.86
C PHE A 88 -1.59 -0.74 13.70
N VAL A 89 -2.00 0.48 13.91
CA VAL A 89 -3.35 0.97 13.63
C VAL A 89 -3.24 2.26 12.87
N GLY A 90 -4.14 2.49 11.94
CA GLY A 90 -4.10 3.68 11.10
C GLY A 90 -5.47 4.17 10.69
N ALA A 91 -5.49 5.39 10.17
CA ALA A 91 -6.64 6.00 9.56
C ALA A 91 -6.20 6.91 8.40
N GLY A 92 -7.05 7.05 7.42
CA GLY A 92 -6.77 7.89 6.27
C GLY A 92 -7.92 7.97 5.29
N ALA A 93 -7.57 8.26 4.06
CA ALA A 93 -8.53 8.45 2.98
C ALA A 93 -7.96 7.97 1.65
N GLY A 94 -8.84 7.72 0.71
CA GLY A 94 -8.46 7.33 -0.63
C GLY A 94 -9.28 8.05 -1.69
N VAL A 95 -8.68 8.08 -2.87
CA VAL A 95 -9.30 8.61 -4.09
C VAL A 95 -9.05 7.64 -5.23
N GLY A 96 -9.96 7.59 -6.16
CA GLY A 96 -9.79 6.80 -7.36
C GLY A 96 -10.66 7.26 -8.50
N SER A 97 -10.44 6.65 -9.65
CA SER A 97 -11.31 6.82 -10.80
C SER A 97 -11.55 5.49 -11.48
N TYR A 98 -12.66 5.41 -12.16
CA TYR A 98 -13.05 4.25 -12.95
C TYR A 98 -13.55 4.69 -14.31
N SER A 99 -13.33 3.84 -15.30
CA SER A 99 -13.83 4.01 -16.66
C SER A 99 -14.42 2.68 -17.16
N SER A 100 -15.65 2.74 -17.60
CA SER A 100 -16.34 1.61 -18.21
C SER A 100 -17.16 2.08 -19.40
N PRO A 101 -17.56 1.19 -20.36
CA PRO A 101 -18.33 1.59 -21.50
C PRO A 101 -19.62 2.33 -21.11
N GLY A 102 -19.65 3.65 -21.37
CA GLY A 102 -20.79 4.52 -21.08
C GLY A 102 -20.89 5.05 -19.65
N ASN A 103 -19.89 4.79 -18.79
CA ASN A 103 -19.89 5.31 -17.42
C ASN A 103 -18.46 5.50 -16.88
N ASP A 104 -18.08 6.75 -16.74
CA ASP A 104 -16.81 7.16 -16.14
C ASP A 104 -17.08 7.94 -14.85
N GLY A 105 -16.22 7.80 -13.85
CA GLY A 105 -16.38 8.53 -12.61
C GLY A 105 -15.15 8.52 -11.73
N SER A 106 -15.28 9.22 -10.61
CA SER A 106 -14.30 9.23 -9.54
C SER A 106 -14.98 8.94 -8.21
N PHE A 107 -14.22 8.44 -7.26
CA PHE A 107 -14.73 8.11 -5.93
C PHE A 107 -13.75 8.54 -4.84
N PHE A 108 -14.31 8.72 -3.65
CA PHE A 108 -13.59 9.02 -2.43
C PHE A 108 -13.96 7.98 -1.38
N LEU A 109 -13.01 7.66 -0.51
CA LEU A 109 -13.26 6.77 0.61
C LEU A 109 -12.52 7.22 1.87
N ALA A 110 -13.06 6.86 3.01
CA ALA A 110 -12.34 6.84 4.27
C ALA A 110 -11.81 5.43 4.50
N ALA A 111 -10.62 5.32 5.07
CA ALA A 111 -10.02 4.05 5.40
C ALA A 111 -9.51 4.05 6.84
N ALA A 112 -9.63 2.91 7.49
CA ALA A 112 -8.88 2.58 8.68
C ALA A 112 -7.97 1.38 8.37
N ASP A 113 -7.05 1.09 9.27
CA ASP A 113 -6.09 0.01 9.07
C ASP A 113 -5.68 -0.57 10.41
N LEU A 114 -5.58 -1.88 10.49
CA LEU A 114 -5.09 -2.62 11.65
C LEU A 114 -4.29 -3.81 11.18
N GLY A 115 -3.07 -3.94 11.66
CA GLY A 115 -2.23 -5.04 11.23
C GLY A 115 -1.11 -5.38 12.20
N ILE A 116 -0.42 -6.42 11.83
CA ILE A 116 0.84 -6.87 12.43
C ILE A 116 1.91 -6.93 11.36
N GLU A 117 3.14 -6.69 11.75
CA GLU A 117 4.29 -6.78 10.85
C GLU A 117 5.46 -7.45 11.53
N TYR A 118 6.28 -8.08 10.72
CA TYR A 118 7.54 -8.68 11.11
C TYR A 118 8.69 -8.02 10.36
N ASN A 119 9.65 -7.49 11.11
CA ASN A 119 10.90 -6.95 10.59
C ASN A 119 11.96 -8.03 10.60
N PHE A 120 12.42 -8.41 9.43
CA PHE A 120 13.49 -9.38 9.30
C PHE A 120 14.85 -8.74 9.64
N ASP A 121 15.85 -9.57 9.95
CA ASP A 121 17.25 -9.11 10.15
C ASP A 121 17.93 -8.62 8.85
N ILE A 122 17.22 -8.73 7.75
CA ILE A 122 17.52 -8.13 6.44
C ILE A 122 16.55 -6.98 6.18
N PRO A 123 16.81 -6.06 5.23
CA PRO A 123 15.94 -4.92 4.97
C PRO A 123 14.60 -5.31 4.32
N LEU A 124 13.85 -6.14 5.00
CA LEU A 124 12.57 -6.70 4.56
C LEU A 124 11.54 -6.61 5.70
N ILE A 125 10.35 -6.12 5.37
CA ILE A 125 9.16 -6.16 6.23
C ILE A 125 8.09 -7.00 5.55
N MET A 126 7.46 -7.90 6.32
CA MET A 126 6.18 -8.52 5.94
C MET A 126 5.08 -8.07 6.88
N SER A 127 3.90 -7.82 6.35
CA SER A 127 2.73 -7.42 7.14
C SER A 127 1.50 -8.21 6.76
N LEU A 128 0.62 -8.37 7.72
CA LEU A 128 -0.75 -8.82 7.52
C LEU A 128 -1.67 -7.78 8.13
N ASP A 129 -2.59 -7.25 7.35
CA ASP A 129 -3.48 -6.19 7.77
C ASP A 129 -4.92 -6.40 7.30
N VAL A 130 -5.83 -5.75 8.00
CA VAL A 130 -7.22 -5.58 7.61
C VAL A 130 -7.51 -4.08 7.47
N ARG A 131 -8.02 -3.67 6.32
CA ARG A 131 -8.33 -2.30 5.98
C ARG A 131 -9.82 -2.15 5.66
N PRO A 132 -10.64 -1.73 6.63
CA PRO A 132 -12.00 -1.30 6.34
C PRO A 132 -11.98 0.00 5.53
N GLU A 133 -12.74 0.02 4.45
CA GLU A 133 -12.93 1.15 3.55
C GLU A 133 -14.41 1.52 3.47
N LEU A 134 -14.72 2.80 3.61
CA LEU A 134 -16.06 3.34 3.48
C LEU A 134 -16.11 4.33 2.31
N GLY A 135 -16.80 3.96 1.25
CA GLY A 135 -17.02 4.81 0.08
C GLY A 135 -18.09 5.87 0.32
N PHE A 136 -17.96 7.02 -0.35
CA PHE A 136 -18.88 8.14 -0.25
C PHE A 136 -19.57 8.48 -1.58
N ASN A 137 -19.45 7.63 -2.58
CA ASN A 137 -20.01 7.92 -3.89
C ASN A 137 -20.92 6.78 -4.36
N ASP A 138 -22.19 7.08 -4.60
CA ASP A 138 -23.27 6.15 -4.96
C ASP A 138 -23.00 5.28 -6.20
N SER A 139 -21.99 5.62 -6.99
CA SER A 139 -21.72 4.94 -8.26
C SER A 139 -20.70 3.80 -8.16
N TYR A 140 -19.90 3.71 -7.10
CA TYR A 140 -18.84 2.73 -7.02
C TYR A 140 -18.91 1.84 -5.76
N SER A 141 -19.17 2.41 -4.61
CA SER A 141 -19.36 1.67 -3.37
C SER A 141 -19.98 2.57 -2.31
N ASP A 142 -21.16 2.22 -1.86
CA ASP A 142 -21.86 2.86 -0.72
C ASP A 142 -21.68 2.04 0.56
N ASP A 143 -20.99 0.92 0.46
CA ASP A 143 -20.88 -0.06 1.53
C ASP A 143 -19.51 -0.01 2.21
N LEU A 144 -19.49 -0.45 3.45
CA LEU A 144 -18.28 -0.75 4.20
C LEU A 144 -17.69 -2.05 3.65
N ASP A 145 -16.48 -1.97 3.12
CA ASP A 145 -15.73 -3.11 2.65
C ASP A 145 -14.53 -3.40 3.57
N PHE A 146 -14.10 -4.65 3.61
CA PHE A 146 -12.95 -5.11 4.41
C PHE A 146 -11.92 -5.78 3.51
N ASP A 147 -10.80 -5.13 3.36
CA ASP A 147 -9.67 -5.68 2.62
C ASP A 147 -8.69 -6.34 3.58
N ILE A 148 -8.45 -7.63 3.41
CA ILE A 148 -7.42 -8.37 4.13
C ILE A 148 -6.26 -8.60 3.19
N ALA A 149 -5.06 -8.17 3.56
CA ALA A 149 -3.92 -8.20 2.68
C ALA A 149 -2.62 -8.60 3.37
N LEU A 150 -1.73 -9.17 2.55
CA LEU A 150 -0.34 -9.46 2.88
C LEU A 150 0.55 -8.42 2.21
N GLY A 151 1.38 -7.75 3.00
CA GLY A 151 2.39 -6.81 2.51
C GLY A 151 3.79 -7.42 2.54
N ILE A 152 4.59 -7.09 1.54
CA ILE A 152 6.02 -7.36 1.51
C ILE A 152 6.74 -6.13 0.97
N ARG A 153 7.68 -5.58 1.76
CA ARG A 153 8.34 -4.31 1.45
C ARG A 153 9.82 -4.38 1.75
N TYR A 154 10.61 -3.77 0.87
CA TYR A 154 12.04 -3.53 1.06
C TYR A 154 12.26 -2.19 1.75
N GLN A 155 13.10 -2.17 2.79
CA GLN A 155 13.45 -0.99 3.58
C GLN A 155 14.73 -0.33 3.06
N PHE A 156 14.75 1.02 3.01
CA PHE A 156 15.92 1.80 2.56
C PHE A 156 15.94 3.21 3.16
#